data_bb8b867364fc88600db513a5202623fa
#
_entry.id   bb8b867364fc88600db513a5202623fa
#
_cell.length_a   1.000
_cell.length_b   1.000
_cell.length_c   1.000
_cell.angle_alpha   90.00
_cell.angle_beta   90.00
_cell.angle_gamma   90.00
#
_symmetry.space_group_name_H-M   'P 1'
#
loop_
_entity.id
_entity.type
_entity.pdbx_description
1 polymer ?
#
loop_
_entity_poly.entity_id
_entity_poly.type
_entity_poly.pdbx_seq_one_letter_code
_entity_poly.pdbx_strand_id
1 'polypeptide(L)'
;MKFGGSSVGEAPCIQRAADIVESHHAAGDEVAVVVSACSGITDRIIAAAGEAATSSEEPAIEEFISAMRERHIRLLEATAPDHTRGVTEMIDDLLCRLQNILTAVHTLKELTPRSRDYIISFGERLSAPIVSAALRQRGIPSVVLDGAEAGIVTTANHGDARALPLSEERIRARVAPLLAKSVPVIMGFMGATEQGVITTLGRSGSDYSAAVIGAGIGADEIWIWTDVDGVMTSDPRIIEDARVLDEISYLEVMELSYFGAKVLHPRSIEPAMQKDIPIRVKNSFRPDAPGTIIRRDRHLEKRVVKAIALIEKVALVNVNGAQMIGRPGVAKMIFEALAEREVNIMMISQGSSEANISLIIDESHLDAALAALNPIVKQGVVREVTHDRDVVALAVVGAGMAGSPGTGGRIFSALGRAGINVMMISQGSSEVNVSFVVKARDGKRALRVLHDEFRLSENSDETEDAAVSSPQSQDGGPAHARTHLP
;
A
#
# COMPACT_ATOMS: atom_id res chain seq x y z
N MET A 1 -0.13 -14.99 -8.55
CA MET A 1 0.77 -13.91 -9.03
C MET A 1 -0.04 -12.68 -9.38
N LYS A 2 0.40 -11.48 -8.99
CA LYS A 2 -0.24 -10.23 -9.43
C LYS A 2 0.74 -9.40 -10.24
N PHE A 3 0.32 -8.89 -11.37
CA PHE A 3 1.11 -7.97 -12.19
C PHE A 3 0.51 -6.57 -12.17
N GLY A 4 1.33 -5.59 -11.73
CA GLY A 4 0.96 -4.18 -11.66
C GLY A 4 0.87 -3.50 -13.03
N GLY A 5 0.34 -2.29 -13.08
CA GLY A 5 0.19 -1.54 -14.33
C GLY A 5 1.48 -1.33 -15.11
N SER A 6 2.63 -1.13 -14.43
CA SER A 6 3.96 -1.07 -15.05
C SER A 6 4.38 -2.40 -15.68
N SER A 7 3.94 -3.53 -15.10
CA SER A 7 4.25 -4.87 -15.60
C SER A 7 3.36 -5.32 -16.77
N VAL A 8 2.27 -4.59 -17.09
CA VAL A 8 1.36 -4.88 -18.20
C VAL A 8 1.09 -3.66 -19.09
N GLY A 9 1.86 -2.58 -18.93
CA GLY A 9 1.65 -1.30 -19.61
C GLY A 9 2.09 -1.27 -21.06
N GLU A 10 3.04 -2.10 -21.45
CA GLU A 10 3.65 -2.16 -22.79
C GLU A 10 3.87 -3.61 -23.21
N ALA A 11 3.98 -3.85 -24.53
CA ALA A 11 4.14 -5.20 -25.08
C ALA A 11 5.34 -5.97 -24.49
N PRO A 12 6.56 -5.41 -24.36
CA PRO A 12 7.67 -6.12 -23.71
C PRO A 12 7.40 -6.49 -22.26
N CYS A 13 6.61 -5.68 -21.53
CA CYS A 13 6.25 -5.96 -20.15
C CYS A 13 5.26 -7.13 -20.05
N ILE A 14 4.24 -7.16 -20.94
CA ILE A 14 3.28 -8.27 -21.04
C ILE A 14 3.98 -9.56 -21.42
N GLN A 15 4.90 -9.51 -22.39
CA GLN A 15 5.70 -10.66 -22.80
C GLN A 15 6.49 -11.21 -21.60
N ARG A 16 7.18 -10.36 -20.85
CA ARG A 16 7.93 -10.76 -19.65
C ARG A 16 7.02 -11.32 -18.57
N ALA A 17 5.84 -10.73 -18.34
CA ALA A 17 4.87 -11.27 -17.40
C ALA A 17 4.43 -12.69 -17.82
N ALA A 18 4.21 -12.90 -19.12
CA ALA A 18 3.88 -14.22 -19.64
C ALA A 18 5.05 -15.20 -19.54
N ASP A 19 6.32 -14.78 -19.75
CA ASP A 19 7.51 -15.62 -19.56
C ASP A 19 7.66 -16.08 -18.09
N ILE A 20 7.38 -15.18 -17.14
CA ILE A 20 7.37 -15.48 -15.71
C ILE A 20 6.31 -16.56 -15.40
N VAL A 21 5.09 -16.40 -15.90
CA VAL A 21 4.01 -17.37 -15.70
C VAL A 21 4.36 -18.70 -16.36
N GLU A 22 4.92 -18.67 -17.57
CA GLU A 22 5.35 -19.87 -18.30
C GLU A 22 6.39 -20.66 -17.53
N SER A 23 7.42 -20.02 -16.97
CA SER A 23 8.48 -20.69 -16.22
C SER A 23 7.93 -21.43 -15.00
N HIS A 24 6.98 -20.84 -14.28
CA HIS A 24 6.34 -21.47 -13.12
C HIS A 24 5.37 -22.59 -13.53
N HIS A 25 4.58 -22.36 -14.57
CA HIS A 25 3.68 -23.37 -15.09
C HIS A 25 4.45 -24.60 -15.61
N ALA A 26 5.59 -24.38 -16.28
CA ALA A 26 6.47 -25.46 -16.74
C ALA A 26 7.18 -26.20 -15.59
N ALA A 27 7.40 -25.53 -14.45
CA ALA A 27 7.90 -26.16 -13.23
C ALA A 27 6.84 -27.01 -12.51
N GLY A 28 5.59 -26.96 -12.94
CA GLY A 28 4.46 -27.72 -12.36
C GLY A 28 3.68 -26.96 -11.31
N ASP A 29 3.92 -25.64 -11.14
CA ASP A 29 3.16 -24.82 -10.23
C ASP A 29 1.75 -24.56 -10.75
N GLU A 30 0.76 -24.60 -9.88
CA GLU A 30 -0.60 -24.13 -10.14
C GLU A 30 -0.66 -22.60 -9.98
N VAL A 31 -0.84 -21.88 -11.08
CA VAL A 31 -0.73 -20.41 -11.11
C VAL A 31 -2.09 -19.75 -11.36
N ALA A 32 -2.49 -18.84 -10.47
CA ALA A 32 -3.53 -17.84 -10.72
C ALA A 32 -2.88 -16.46 -10.96
N VAL A 33 -3.35 -15.74 -11.98
CA VAL A 33 -2.83 -14.43 -12.35
C VAL A 33 -3.87 -13.35 -12.09
N VAL A 34 -3.50 -12.30 -11.33
CA VAL A 34 -4.31 -11.10 -11.16
C VAL A 34 -3.62 -9.95 -11.89
N VAL A 35 -4.34 -9.22 -12.72
CA VAL A 35 -3.79 -8.11 -13.51
C VAL A 35 -4.44 -6.78 -13.16
N SER A 36 -3.63 -5.72 -13.19
CA SER A 36 -4.10 -4.33 -13.12
C SER A 36 -4.41 -3.81 -14.53
N ALA A 37 -5.05 -2.66 -14.61
CA ALA A 37 -5.10 -1.87 -15.85
C ALA A 37 -3.67 -1.55 -16.34
N CYS A 38 -3.49 -1.39 -17.65
CA CYS A 38 -2.25 -0.88 -18.21
C CYS A 38 -1.92 0.51 -17.62
N SER A 39 -0.62 0.78 -17.42
CA SER A 39 -0.15 2.03 -16.79
C SER A 39 -0.81 3.27 -17.39
N GLY A 40 -1.35 4.15 -16.53
CA GLY A 40 -1.99 5.41 -16.86
C GLY A 40 -3.41 5.28 -17.45
N ILE A 41 -3.93 4.08 -17.68
CA ILE A 41 -5.27 3.88 -18.26
C ILE A 41 -6.36 4.25 -17.28
N THR A 42 -6.24 3.83 -16.02
CA THR A 42 -7.23 4.16 -14.98
C THR A 42 -7.39 5.67 -14.81
N ASP A 43 -6.28 6.43 -14.76
CA ASP A 43 -6.32 7.89 -14.64
C ASP A 43 -6.98 8.56 -15.85
N ARG A 44 -6.71 8.06 -17.05
CA ARG A 44 -7.35 8.56 -18.29
C ARG A 44 -8.85 8.28 -18.29
N ILE A 45 -9.31 7.12 -17.83
CA ILE A 45 -10.72 6.78 -17.72
C ILE A 45 -11.41 7.69 -16.69
N ILE A 46 -10.76 7.92 -15.52
CA ILE A 46 -11.26 8.83 -14.48
C ILE A 46 -11.40 10.26 -15.03
N ALA A 47 -10.38 10.75 -15.74
CA ALA A 47 -10.41 12.07 -16.34
C ALA A 47 -11.54 12.22 -17.35
N ALA A 48 -11.68 11.25 -18.27
CA ALA A 48 -12.75 11.25 -19.28
C ALA A 48 -14.17 11.21 -18.64
N ALA A 49 -14.36 10.42 -17.58
CA ALA A 49 -15.62 10.37 -16.86
C ALA A 49 -15.93 11.69 -16.12
N GLY A 50 -14.90 12.32 -15.53
CA GLY A 50 -15.03 13.62 -14.89
C GLY A 50 -15.37 14.73 -15.89
N GLU A 51 -14.69 14.77 -17.03
CA GLU A 51 -14.95 15.70 -18.11
C GLU A 51 -16.36 15.52 -18.68
N ALA A 52 -16.79 14.29 -18.94
CA ALA A 52 -18.15 14.00 -19.38
C ALA A 52 -19.20 14.53 -18.41
N ALA A 53 -18.98 14.43 -17.09
CA ALA A 53 -19.92 14.90 -16.09
C ALA A 53 -19.97 16.42 -15.94
N THR A 54 -18.88 17.13 -16.19
CA THR A 54 -18.75 18.56 -15.85
C THR A 54 -18.68 19.51 -17.06
N SER A 55 -18.22 19.03 -18.23
CA SER A 55 -18.08 19.87 -19.41
C SER A 55 -19.45 20.34 -19.95
N SER A 56 -19.56 21.63 -20.27
CA SER A 56 -20.69 22.20 -21.00
C SER A 56 -20.59 21.98 -22.51
N GLU A 57 -19.38 21.77 -23.03
CA GLU A 57 -19.13 21.46 -24.43
C GLU A 57 -19.20 19.95 -24.67
N GLU A 58 -19.32 19.52 -25.91
CA GLU A 58 -19.32 18.11 -26.27
C GLU A 58 -17.94 17.53 -26.00
N PRO A 59 -17.80 16.56 -25.07
CA PRO A 59 -16.49 15.99 -24.74
C PRO A 59 -15.98 15.11 -25.88
N ALA A 60 -14.68 15.04 -26.06
CA ALA A 60 -14.01 14.26 -27.10
C ALA A 60 -14.07 12.74 -26.81
N ILE A 61 -15.27 12.20 -26.53
CA ILE A 61 -15.48 10.78 -26.17
C ILE A 61 -15.02 9.86 -27.28
N GLU A 62 -15.36 10.16 -28.54
CA GLU A 62 -15.00 9.34 -29.70
C GLU A 62 -13.47 9.26 -29.87
N GLU A 63 -12.78 10.40 -29.74
CA GLU A 63 -11.32 10.45 -29.81
C GLU A 63 -10.68 9.67 -28.68
N PHE A 64 -11.21 9.79 -27.46
CA PHE A 64 -10.77 9.02 -26.31
C PHE A 64 -10.92 7.51 -26.54
N ILE A 65 -12.09 7.05 -27.00
CA ILE A 65 -12.36 5.64 -27.31
C ILE A 65 -11.46 5.12 -28.43
N SER A 66 -11.26 5.91 -29.49
CA SER A 66 -10.37 5.57 -30.60
C SER A 66 -8.93 5.39 -30.11
N ALA A 67 -8.42 6.31 -29.29
CA ALA A 67 -7.08 6.22 -28.73
C ALA A 67 -6.92 5.01 -27.77
N MET A 68 -7.97 4.70 -26.99
CA MET A 68 -8.01 3.50 -26.13
C MET A 68 -7.96 2.23 -26.97
N ARG A 69 -8.75 2.16 -28.05
CA ARG A 69 -8.76 1.04 -28.98
C ARG A 69 -7.39 0.82 -29.62
N GLU A 70 -6.84 1.88 -30.24
CA GLU A 70 -5.54 1.81 -30.92
C GLU A 70 -4.45 1.27 -29.99
N ARG A 71 -4.40 1.77 -28.75
CA ARG A 71 -3.40 1.32 -27.77
C ARG A 71 -3.54 -0.17 -27.45
N HIS A 72 -4.74 -0.64 -27.13
CA HIS A 72 -4.95 -2.02 -26.69
C HIS A 72 -4.82 -3.02 -27.85
N ILE A 73 -5.28 -2.67 -29.06
CA ILE A 73 -5.08 -3.50 -30.25
C ILE A 73 -3.60 -3.63 -30.60
N ARG A 74 -2.84 -2.53 -30.54
CA ARG A 74 -1.39 -2.56 -30.75
C ARG A 74 -0.66 -3.45 -29.74
N LEU A 75 -1.07 -3.41 -28.47
CA LEU A 75 -0.53 -4.31 -27.44
C LEU A 75 -0.86 -5.77 -27.75
N LEU A 76 -2.10 -6.06 -28.14
CA LEU A 76 -2.55 -7.40 -28.50
C LEU A 76 -1.77 -7.97 -29.70
N GLU A 77 -1.68 -7.19 -30.80
CA GLU A 77 -0.96 -7.60 -32.02
C GLU A 77 0.52 -7.89 -31.74
N ALA A 78 1.15 -7.09 -30.87
CA ALA A 78 2.56 -7.25 -30.51
C ALA A 78 2.82 -8.44 -29.55
N THR A 79 1.81 -8.89 -28.81
CA THR A 79 1.99 -9.93 -27.76
C THR A 79 1.35 -11.27 -28.10
N ALA A 80 0.30 -11.26 -28.91
CA ALA A 80 -0.47 -12.47 -29.26
C ALA A 80 -1.04 -12.42 -30.69
N PRO A 81 -0.18 -12.36 -31.74
CA PRO A 81 -0.62 -12.19 -33.13
C PRO A 81 -1.59 -13.29 -33.61
N ASP A 82 -1.45 -14.52 -33.13
CA ASP A 82 -2.30 -15.64 -33.53
C ASP A 82 -3.67 -15.66 -32.79
N HIS A 83 -3.84 -14.83 -31.77
CA HIS A 83 -5.05 -14.77 -30.95
C HIS A 83 -5.77 -13.41 -31.04
N THR A 84 -5.53 -12.62 -32.08
CA THR A 84 -6.05 -11.25 -32.19
C THR A 84 -7.56 -11.22 -32.37
N ARG A 85 -8.14 -12.04 -33.25
CA ARG A 85 -9.52 -11.89 -33.70
C ARG A 85 -10.56 -11.84 -32.57
N GLY A 86 -10.67 -12.88 -31.76
CA GLY A 86 -11.70 -12.93 -30.72
C GLY A 86 -11.46 -11.93 -29.58
N VAL A 87 -10.17 -11.57 -29.31
CA VAL A 87 -9.85 -10.56 -28.29
C VAL A 87 -10.13 -9.16 -28.81
N THR A 88 -9.91 -8.88 -30.09
CA THR A 88 -10.29 -7.61 -30.71
C THR A 88 -11.80 -7.38 -30.64
N GLU A 89 -12.61 -8.39 -30.98
CA GLU A 89 -14.06 -8.33 -30.87
C GLU A 89 -14.52 -8.04 -29.42
N MET A 90 -13.86 -8.63 -28.44
CA MET A 90 -14.13 -8.35 -27.00
C MET A 90 -13.74 -6.94 -26.61
N ILE A 91 -12.57 -6.44 -27.05
CA ILE A 91 -12.13 -5.07 -26.78
C ILE A 91 -13.10 -4.06 -27.41
N ASP A 92 -13.55 -4.30 -28.64
CA ASP A 92 -14.48 -3.42 -29.35
C ASP A 92 -15.85 -3.38 -28.64
N ASP A 93 -16.38 -4.51 -28.15
CA ASP A 93 -17.62 -4.55 -27.36
C ASP A 93 -17.47 -3.77 -26.03
N LEU A 94 -16.34 -3.96 -25.33
CA LEU A 94 -16.06 -3.23 -24.09
C LEU A 94 -15.97 -1.72 -24.33
N LEU A 95 -15.28 -1.28 -25.37
CA LEU A 95 -15.14 0.13 -25.68
C LEU A 95 -16.45 0.76 -26.14
N CYS A 96 -17.27 0.04 -26.91
CA CYS A 96 -18.63 0.47 -27.26
C CYS A 96 -19.47 0.69 -26.02
N ARG A 97 -19.43 -0.22 -25.04
CA ARG A 97 -20.13 -0.06 -23.75
C ARG A 97 -19.61 1.15 -22.98
N LEU A 98 -18.29 1.33 -22.90
CA LEU A 98 -17.68 2.49 -22.23
C LEU A 98 -18.12 3.80 -22.88
N GLN A 99 -18.13 3.89 -24.21
CA GLN A 99 -18.59 5.05 -24.97
C GLN A 99 -20.03 5.39 -24.62
N ASN A 100 -20.95 4.39 -24.65
CA ASN A 100 -22.36 4.59 -24.35
C ASN A 100 -22.56 5.13 -22.92
N ILE A 101 -21.78 4.64 -21.95
CA ILE A 101 -21.90 5.10 -20.56
C ILE A 101 -21.34 6.52 -20.41
N LEU A 102 -20.20 6.86 -21.02
CA LEU A 102 -19.64 8.21 -20.98
C LEU A 102 -20.61 9.22 -21.65
N THR A 103 -21.24 8.84 -22.75
CA THR A 103 -22.28 9.65 -23.41
C THR A 103 -23.51 9.85 -22.50
N ALA A 104 -23.94 8.81 -21.79
CA ALA A 104 -25.04 8.91 -20.81
C ALA A 104 -24.65 9.84 -19.63
N VAL A 105 -23.43 9.71 -19.09
CA VAL A 105 -22.91 10.60 -18.05
C VAL A 105 -22.89 12.06 -18.54
N HIS A 106 -22.44 12.29 -19.76
CA HIS A 106 -22.44 13.64 -20.35
C HIS A 106 -23.85 14.21 -20.51
N THR A 107 -24.79 13.39 -20.99
CA THR A 107 -26.19 13.80 -21.18
C THR A 107 -26.87 14.15 -19.86
N LEU A 108 -26.65 13.33 -18.83
CA LEU A 108 -27.26 13.49 -17.51
C LEU A 108 -26.52 14.51 -16.63
N LYS A 109 -25.26 14.82 -16.97
CA LYS A 109 -24.34 15.62 -16.11
C LYS A 109 -24.20 15.04 -14.69
N GLU A 110 -24.27 13.71 -14.59
CA GLU A 110 -24.25 13.02 -13.33
C GLU A 110 -23.26 11.83 -13.37
N LEU A 111 -22.35 11.79 -12.41
CA LEU A 111 -21.42 10.68 -12.18
C LEU A 111 -21.55 10.21 -10.74
N THR A 112 -22.42 9.23 -10.51
CA THR A 112 -22.57 8.63 -9.19
C THR A 112 -21.35 7.77 -8.81
N PRO A 113 -21.07 7.53 -7.51
CA PRO A 113 -20.02 6.59 -7.10
C PRO A 113 -20.15 5.20 -7.74
N ARG A 114 -21.39 4.71 -7.89
CA ARG A 114 -21.69 3.44 -8.56
C ARG A 114 -21.32 3.45 -10.04
N SER A 115 -21.72 4.49 -10.78
CA SER A 115 -21.39 4.65 -12.20
C SER A 115 -19.87 4.79 -12.39
N ARG A 116 -19.21 5.52 -11.49
CA ARG A 116 -17.76 5.69 -11.47
C ARG A 116 -17.03 4.36 -11.32
N ASP A 117 -17.43 3.51 -10.37
CA ASP A 117 -16.85 2.18 -10.17
C ASP A 117 -16.94 1.33 -11.44
N TYR A 118 -18.11 1.31 -12.06
CA TYR A 118 -18.30 0.56 -13.29
C TYR A 118 -17.41 1.08 -14.43
N ILE A 119 -17.34 2.40 -14.63
CA ILE A 119 -16.50 3.04 -15.65
C ILE A 119 -15.02 2.74 -15.40
N ILE A 120 -14.54 2.89 -14.18
CA ILE A 120 -13.12 2.66 -13.85
C ILE A 120 -12.73 1.19 -14.07
N SER A 121 -13.63 0.23 -13.85
CA SER A 121 -13.37 -1.19 -14.05
C SER A 121 -12.97 -1.57 -15.48
N PHE A 122 -13.23 -0.72 -16.47
CA PHE A 122 -12.84 -0.99 -17.86
C PHE A 122 -11.31 -1.04 -18.06
N GLY A 123 -10.53 -0.46 -17.16
CA GLY A 123 -9.07 -0.57 -17.23
C GLY A 123 -8.59 -2.02 -17.18
N GLU A 124 -9.03 -2.78 -16.20
CA GLU A 124 -8.69 -4.19 -16.03
C GLU A 124 -9.41 -5.09 -17.02
N ARG A 125 -10.65 -4.74 -17.41
CA ARG A 125 -11.40 -5.45 -18.44
C ARG A 125 -10.70 -5.43 -19.80
N LEU A 126 -9.97 -4.36 -20.12
CA LEU A 126 -9.22 -4.24 -21.36
C LEU A 126 -7.84 -4.94 -21.28
N SER A 127 -7.18 -4.97 -20.13
CA SER A 127 -5.83 -5.55 -19.99
C SER A 127 -5.85 -7.08 -19.84
N ALA A 128 -6.78 -7.64 -19.07
CA ALA A 128 -6.80 -9.07 -18.75
C ALA A 128 -6.94 -9.99 -20.00
N PRO A 129 -7.79 -9.70 -21.00
CA PRO A 129 -7.88 -10.47 -22.22
C PRO A 129 -6.57 -10.51 -23.01
N ILE A 130 -5.79 -9.42 -23.01
CA ILE A 130 -4.49 -9.33 -23.70
C ILE A 130 -3.46 -10.21 -23.02
N VAL A 131 -3.38 -10.15 -21.69
CA VAL A 131 -2.47 -11.03 -20.90
C VAL A 131 -2.84 -12.51 -21.10
N SER A 132 -4.12 -12.84 -21.08
CA SER A 132 -4.60 -14.21 -21.36
C SER A 132 -4.25 -14.66 -22.78
N ALA A 133 -4.37 -13.77 -23.78
CA ALA A 133 -3.96 -14.08 -25.15
C ALA A 133 -2.45 -14.31 -25.25
N ALA A 134 -1.63 -13.53 -24.55
CA ALA A 134 -0.19 -13.71 -24.50
C ALA A 134 0.22 -15.05 -23.87
N LEU A 135 -0.51 -15.55 -22.88
CA LEU A 135 -0.32 -16.90 -22.33
C LEU A 135 -0.72 -17.98 -23.36
N ARG A 136 -1.86 -17.83 -24.02
CA ARG A 136 -2.28 -18.78 -25.09
C ARG A 136 -1.31 -18.81 -26.27
N GLN A 137 -0.70 -17.68 -26.61
CA GLN A 137 0.35 -17.58 -27.63
C GLN A 137 1.56 -18.47 -27.29
N ARG A 138 1.80 -18.76 -26.02
CA ARG A 138 2.83 -19.68 -25.50
C ARG A 138 2.32 -21.11 -25.30
N GLY A 139 1.10 -21.41 -25.75
CA GLY A 139 0.49 -22.73 -25.57
C GLY A 139 -0.04 -23.00 -24.17
N ILE A 140 -0.11 -21.98 -23.28
CA ILE A 140 -0.63 -22.13 -21.93
C ILE A 140 -2.14 -21.89 -21.95
N PRO A 141 -2.97 -22.90 -21.63
CA PRO A 141 -4.41 -22.72 -21.50
C PRO A 141 -4.72 -21.64 -20.47
N SER A 142 -5.52 -20.65 -20.82
CA SER A 142 -5.88 -19.59 -19.90
C SER A 142 -7.34 -19.15 -20.07
N VAL A 143 -7.96 -18.73 -18.97
CA VAL A 143 -9.33 -18.24 -18.92
C VAL A 143 -9.38 -16.90 -18.22
N VAL A 144 -10.13 -15.96 -18.79
CA VAL A 144 -10.33 -14.63 -18.20
C VAL A 144 -11.55 -14.65 -17.29
N LEU A 145 -11.42 -14.07 -16.11
CA LEU A 145 -12.53 -13.87 -15.15
C LEU A 145 -12.50 -12.41 -14.67
N ASP A 146 -13.67 -11.78 -14.58
CA ASP A 146 -13.73 -10.55 -13.79
C ASP A 146 -13.75 -10.89 -12.28
N GLY A 147 -13.57 -9.87 -11.42
CA GLY A 147 -13.46 -10.10 -9.98
C GLY A 147 -14.72 -10.75 -9.39
N ALA A 148 -15.91 -10.41 -9.91
CA ALA A 148 -17.18 -11.00 -9.48
C ALA A 148 -17.31 -12.45 -9.95
N GLU A 149 -16.96 -12.73 -11.21
CA GLU A 149 -16.94 -14.09 -11.78
C GLU A 149 -15.94 -14.99 -11.05
N ALA A 150 -14.81 -14.43 -10.58
CA ALA A 150 -13.84 -15.10 -9.75
C ALA A 150 -14.35 -15.36 -8.32
N GLY A 151 -15.44 -14.69 -7.91
CA GLY A 151 -16.07 -14.87 -6.60
C GLY A 151 -15.77 -13.79 -5.58
N ILE A 152 -15.19 -12.63 -5.97
CA ILE A 152 -14.98 -11.50 -5.06
C ILE A 152 -16.31 -10.80 -4.79
N VAL A 153 -16.91 -11.08 -3.64
CA VAL A 153 -18.13 -10.43 -3.15
C VAL A 153 -17.76 -9.31 -2.21
N THR A 154 -18.39 -8.14 -2.37
CA THR A 154 -17.97 -6.93 -1.67
C THR A 154 -19.10 -6.24 -0.93
N THR A 155 -18.73 -5.32 -0.02
CA THR A 155 -19.63 -4.29 0.49
C THR A 155 -20.06 -3.35 -0.63
N ALA A 156 -21.12 -2.57 -0.40
CA ALA A 156 -21.62 -1.57 -1.34
C ALA A 156 -20.95 -0.19 -1.22
N ASN A 157 -19.79 -0.09 -0.55
CA ASN A 157 -19.03 1.14 -0.41
C ASN A 157 -18.28 1.43 -1.72
N HIS A 158 -18.95 2.09 -2.65
CA HIS A 158 -18.37 2.42 -3.94
C HIS A 158 -17.08 3.25 -3.81
N GLY A 159 -16.06 2.90 -4.59
CA GLY A 159 -14.72 3.52 -4.57
C GLY A 159 -13.80 2.99 -3.47
N ASP A 160 -14.31 2.30 -2.46
CA ASP A 160 -13.55 1.71 -1.34
C ASP A 160 -14.22 0.45 -0.76
N ALA A 161 -14.68 -0.44 -1.63
CA ALA A 161 -15.37 -1.66 -1.23
C ALA A 161 -14.41 -2.66 -0.56
N ARG A 162 -14.95 -3.50 0.31
CA ARG A 162 -14.22 -4.57 1.01
C ARG A 162 -14.79 -5.92 0.65
N ALA A 163 -13.90 -6.90 0.44
CA ALA A 163 -14.32 -8.27 0.26
C ALA A 163 -15.04 -8.79 1.53
N LEU A 164 -16.17 -9.44 1.31
CA LEU A 164 -16.93 -10.10 2.37
C LEU A 164 -16.40 -11.52 2.61
N PRO A 165 -16.59 -12.10 3.81
CA PRO A 165 -16.14 -13.47 4.12
C PRO A 165 -16.66 -14.53 3.13
N LEU A 166 -17.84 -14.31 2.55
CA LEU A 166 -18.42 -15.18 1.53
C LEU A 166 -17.55 -15.32 0.27
N SER A 167 -16.65 -14.37 0.01
CA SER A 167 -15.73 -14.43 -1.12
C SER A 167 -14.83 -15.67 -1.06
N GLU A 168 -14.38 -16.10 0.12
CA GLU A 168 -13.49 -17.25 0.26
C GLU A 168 -14.12 -18.53 -0.31
N GLU A 169 -15.37 -18.81 0.06
CA GLU A 169 -16.10 -19.99 -0.44
C GLU A 169 -16.33 -19.93 -1.95
N ARG A 170 -16.78 -18.76 -2.45
CA ARG A 170 -17.04 -18.56 -3.89
C ARG A 170 -15.78 -18.65 -4.73
N ILE A 171 -14.68 -18.06 -4.28
CA ILE A 171 -13.38 -18.13 -4.98
C ILE A 171 -12.90 -19.59 -5.02
N ARG A 172 -12.95 -20.31 -3.90
CA ARG A 172 -12.58 -21.72 -3.83
C ARG A 172 -13.39 -22.57 -4.81
N ALA A 173 -14.71 -22.37 -4.85
CA ALA A 173 -15.60 -23.11 -5.76
C ALA A 173 -15.36 -22.76 -7.23
N ARG A 174 -14.97 -21.53 -7.55
CA ARG A 174 -14.86 -21.05 -8.93
C ARG A 174 -13.45 -21.11 -9.50
N VAL A 175 -12.44 -20.73 -8.74
CA VAL A 175 -11.06 -20.58 -9.23
C VAL A 175 -10.25 -21.86 -9.02
N ALA A 176 -10.33 -22.51 -7.86
CA ALA A 176 -9.51 -23.68 -7.59
C ALA A 176 -9.65 -24.82 -8.62
N PRO A 177 -10.87 -25.17 -9.13
CA PRO A 177 -11.00 -26.20 -10.15
C PRO A 177 -10.37 -25.85 -11.52
N LEU A 178 -10.06 -24.58 -11.77
CA LEU A 178 -9.43 -24.12 -13.01
C LEU A 178 -7.92 -24.33 -12.99
N LEU A 179 -7.28 -24.26 -11.81
CA LEU A 179 -5.82 -24.30 -11.67
C LEU A 179 -5.19 -25.56 -12.28
N ALA A 180 -5.83 -26.71 -12.09
CA ALA A 180 -5.35 -27.98 -12.65
C ALA A 180 -5.44 -28.06 -14.20
N LYS A 181 -6.13 -27.14 -14.86
CA LYS A 181 -6.42 -27.23 -16.31
C LYS A 181 -5.98 -26.01 -17.09
N SER A 182 -5.86 -24.87 -16.45
CA SER A 182 -5.59 -23.58 -17.08
C SER A 182 -5.09 -22.57 -16.07
N VAL A 183 -4.49 -21.49 -16.56
CA VAL A 183 -4.14 -20.33 -15.77
C VAL A 183 -5.33 -19.35 -15.76
N PRO A 184 -6.06 -19.18 -14.64
CA PRO A 184 -7.08 -18.14 -14.54
C PRO A 184 -6.40 -16.76 -14.49
N VAL A 185 -6.78 -15.87 -15.42
CA VAL A 185 -6.36 -14.46 -15.47
C VAL A 185 -7.51 -13.63 -14.96
N ILE A 186 -7.35 -13.06 -13.77
CA ILE A 186 -8.40 -12.40 -13.02
C ILE A 186 -8.20 -10.88 -13.11
N MET A 187 -9.25 -10.16 -13.46
CA MET A 187 -9.30 -8.71 -13.43
C MET A 187 -9.22 -8.25 -11.97
N GLY A 188 -8.11 -7.59 -11.62
CA GLY A 188 -7.92 -7.02 -10.29
C GLY A 188 -8.80 -5.80 -10.03
N PHE A 189 -8.63 -5.16 -8.87
CA PHE A 189 -9.25 -3.88 -8.51
C PHE A 189 -10.77 -3.89 -8.35
N MET A 190 -11.48 -4.91 -8.79
CA MET A 190 -12.94 -4.97 -8.83
C MET A 190 -13.51 -6.23 -8.18
N GLY A 191 -14.76 -6.13 -7.75
CA GLY A 191 -15.63 -7.21 -7.34
C GLY A 191 -17.08 -6.80 -7.57
N ALA A 192 -18.01 -7.47 -6.96
CA ALA A 192 -19.43 -7.05 -6.96
C ALA A 192 -20.10 -7.29 -5.63
N THR A 193 -21.14 -6.54 -5.35
CA THR A 193 -22.04 -6.81 -4.22
C THR A 193 -22.77 -8.15 -4.43
N GLU A 194 -23.45 -8.66 -3.42
CA GLU A 194 -24.29 -9.86 -3.54
C GLU A 194 -25.38 -9.73 -4.61
N GLN A 195 -25.80 -8.51 -4.91
CA GLN A 195 -26.78 -8.21 -5.96
C GLN A 195 -26.15 -8.06 -7.36
N GLY A 196 -24.85 -8.35 -7.50
CA GLY A 196 -24.11 -8.26 -8.77
C GLY A 196 -23.74 -6.85 -9.22
N VAL A 197 -23.84 -5.85 -8.33
CA VAL A 197 -23.40 -4.48 -8.64
C VAL A 197 -21.89 -4.37 -8.53
N ILE A 198 -21.24 -3.98 -9.63
CA ILE A 198 -19.77 -3.80 -9.68
C ILE A 198 -19.33 -2.72 -8.69
N THR A 199 -18.26 -3.02 -7.98
CA THR A 199 -17.59 -2.14 -7.04
C THR A 199 -16.11 -2.14 -7.27
N THR A 200 -15.43 -1.06 -6.91
CA THR A 200 -13.96 -1.00 -6.91
C THR A 200 -13.40 -1.04 -5.49
N LEU A 201 -12.21 -1.62 -5.36
CA LEU A 201 -11.58 -1.94 -4.09
C LEU A 201 -10.68 -0.82 -3.55
N GLY A 202 -10.68 0.34 -4.19
CA GLY A 202 -9.92 1.50 -3.78
C GLY A 202 -8.41 1.39 -4.04
N ARG A 203 -7.62 2.15 -3.28
CA ARG A 203 -6.17 2.22 -3.45
C ARG A 203 -5.53 0.83 -3.31
N SER A 204 -4.57 0.50 -4.19
CA SER A 204 -3.93 -0.83 -4.28
C SER A 204 -4.92 -1.99 -4.43
N GLY A 205 -6.07 -1.73 -5.07
CA GLY A 205 -7.16 -2.70 -5.17
C GLY A 205 -6.78 -3.98 -5.90
N SER A 206 -5.83 -3.95 -6.87
CA SER A 206 -5.37 -5.17 -7.54
C SER A 206 -4.46 -6.03 -6.63
N ASP A 207 -3.66 -5.42 -5.74
CA ASP A 207 -2.90 -6.14 -4.71
C ASP A 207 -3.84 -6.78 -3.69
N TYR A 208 -4.90 -6.03 -3.31
CA TYR A 208 -5.95 -6.55 -2.45
C TYR A 208 -6.72 -7.70 -3.11
N SER A 209 -7.05 -7.60 -4.41
CA SER A 209 -7.65 -8.71 -5.16
C SER A 209 -6.77 -9.96 -5.13
N ALA A 210 -5.45 -9.79 -5.33
CA ALA A 210 -4.52 -10.91 -5.29
C ALA A 210 -4.48 -11.59 -3.91
N ALA A 211 -4.50 -10.81 -2.83
CA ALA A 211 -4.55 -11.34 -1.47
C ALA A 211 -5.87 -12.06 -1.18
N VAL A 212 -7.00 -11.50 -1.61
CA VAL A 212 -8.33 -12.13 -1.47
C VAL A 212 -8.42 -13.44 -2.27
N ILE A 213 -7.94 -13.43 -3.53
CA ILE A 213 -7.91 -14.65 -4.37
C ILE A 213 -6.96 -15.68 -3.77
N GLY A 214 -5.74 -15.28 -3.36
CA GLY A 214 -4.76 -16.18 -2.72
C GLY A 214 -5.30 -16.82 -1.45
N ALA A 215 -5.97 -16.05 -0.60
CA ALA A 215 -6.63 -16.56 0.60
C ALA A 215 -7.77 -17.55 0.25
N GLY A 216 -8.59 -17.23 -0.78
CA GLY A 216 -9.71 -18.05 -1.20
C GLY A 216 -9.31 -19.38 -1.80
N ILE A 217 -8.23 -19.44 -2.59
CA ILE A 217 -7.71 -20.71 -3.15
C ILE A 217 -6.80 -21.46 -2.19
N GLY A 218 -6.38 -20.85 -1.07
CA GLY A 218 -5.40 -21.42 -0.16
C GLY A 218 -4.00 -21.51 -0.78
N ALA A 219 -3.55 -20.42 -1.40
CA ALA A 219 -2.25 -20.36 -2.08
C ALA A 219 -1.08 -20.56 -1.10
N ASP A 220 0.01 -21.19 -1.56
CA ASP A 220 1.25 -21.34 -0.78
C ASP A 220 1.97 -20.01 -0.62
N GLU A 221 1.99 -19.18 -1.67
CA GLU A 221 2.55 -17.81 -1.67
C GLU A 221 1.73 -16.90 -2.59
N ILE A 222 1.73 -15.59 -2.28
CA ILE A 222 1.18 -14.53 -3.13
C ILE A 222 2.33 -13.68 -3.64
N TRP A 223 2.53 -13.64 -4.96
CA TRP A 223 3.62 -12.87 -5.56
C TRP A 223 3.12 -11.59 -6.18
N ILE A 224 3.68 -10.46 -5.72
CA ILE A 224 3.37 -9.12 -6.23
C ILE A 224 4.53 -8.66 -7.11
N TRP A 225 4.30 -8.69 -8.42
CA TRP A 225 5.25 -8.23 -9.42
C TRP A 225 5.06 -6.72 -9.66
N THR A 226 6.14 -5.98 -9.50
CA THR A 226 6.18 -4.52 -9.59
C THR A 226 7.48 -4.07 -10.29
N ASP A 227 7.79 -2.77 -10.25
CA ASP A 227 8.99 -2.16 -10.83
C ASP A 227 10.13 -1.92 -9.82
N VAL A 228 9.97 -2.37 -8.57
CA VAL A 228 10.99 -2.31 -7.53
C VAL A 228 11.45 -3.70 -7.10
N ASP A 229 12.70 -3.81 -6.63
CA ASP A 229 13.30 -5.11 -6.29
C ASP A 229 12.74 -5.75 -5.02
N GLY A 230 11.99 -5.01 -4.24
CA GLY A 230 11.43 -5.42 -2.96
C GLY A 230 11.21 -4.25 -2.03
N VAL A 231 11.02 -4.54 -0.74
CA VAL A 231 10.99 -3.54 0.32
C VAL A 231 12.40 -3.16 0.68
N MET A 232 12.69 -1.86 0.73
CA MET A 232 14.06 -1.38 1.00
C MET A 232 14.21 -0.84 2.42
N THR A 233 15.45 -0.83 2.91
CA THR A 233 15.81 -0.27 4.23
C THR A 233 15.50 1.22 4.34
N SER A 234 15.45 1.93 3.20
CA SER A 234 15.02 3.33 3.08
C SER A 234 14.72 3.69 1.62
N ASP A 235 14.35 4.94 1.35
CA ASP A 235 14.16 5.45 -0.03
C ASP A 235 15.51 5.56 -0.76
N PRO A 236 15.75 4.79 -1.83
CA PRO A 236 17.03 4.81 -2.56
C PRO A 236 17.32 6.13 -3.25
N ARG A 237 16.32 6.99 -3.44
CA ARG A 237 16.50 8.35 -3.98
C ARG A 237 17.17 9.29 -2.98
N ILE A 238 17.16 8.95 -1.69
CA ILE A 238 17.75 9.74 -0.60
C ILE A 238 18.97 9.03 -0.03
N ILE A 239 18.92 7.71 0.09
CA ILE A 239 19.96 6.83 0.64
C ILE A 239 20.44 5.91 -0.49
N GLU A 240 21.57 6.25 -1.09
CA GLU A 240 22.11 5.53 -2.26
C GLU A 240 22.47 4.07 -1.97
N ASP A 241 22.90 3.80 -0.74
CA ASP A 241 23.26 2.47 -0.22
C ASP A 241 22.09 1.76 0.50
N ALA A 242 20.86 2.24 0.29
CA ALA A 242 19.67 1.51 0.74
C ALA A 242 19.59 0.13 0.08
N ARG A 243 19.23 -0.88 0.87
CA ARG A 243 19.21 -2.29 0.45
C ARG A 243 17.82 -2.87 0.45
N VAL A 244 17.62 -3.87 -0.38
CA VAL A 244 16.43 -4.71 -0.34
C VAL A 244 16.48 -5.59 0.91
N LEU A 245 15.38 -5.64 1.64
CA LEU A 245 15.19 -6.56 2.76
C LEU A 245 14.84 -7.94 2.23
N ASP A 246 15.53 -8.97 2.68
CA ASP A 246 15.21 -10.36 2.32
C ASP A 246 13.86 -10.76 2.90
N GLU A 247 13.60 -10.33 4.13
CA GLU A 247 12.40 -10.65 4.88
C GLU A 247 11.91 -9.49 5.75
N ILE A 248 10.58 -9.35 5.82
CA ILE A 248 9.91 -8.39 6.69
C ILE A 248 8.59 -8.98 7.23
N SER A 249 8.19 -8.61 8.45
CA SER A 249 6.91 -9.05 9.00
C SER A 249 5.72 -8.25 8.42
N TYR A 250 4.51 -8.83 8.51
CA TYR A 250 3.28 -8.12 8.13
C TYR A 250 3.13 -6.79 8.87
N LEU A 251 3.45 -6.77 10.19
CA LEU A 251 3.33 -5.56 10.99
C LEU A 251 4.32 -4.49 10.56
N GLU A 252 5.58 -4.85 10.33
CA GLU A 252 6.62 -3.90 9.87
C GLU A 252 6.28 -3.31 8.50
N VAL A 253 5.83 -4.12 7.54
CA VAL A 253 5.47 -3.59 6.21
C VAL A 253 4.22 -2.73 6.26
N MET A 254 3.26 -3.00 7.15
CA MET A 254 2.10 -2.12 7.39
C MET A 254 2.53 -0.76 7.92
N GLU A 255 3.46 -0.72 8.88
CA GLU A 255 4.02 0.53 9.41
C GLU A 255 4.77 1.31 8.31
N LEU A 256 5.67 0.65 7.57
CA LEU A 256 6.40 1.29 6.46
C LEU A 256 5.47 1.83 5.37
N SER A 257 4.43 1.08 5.03
CA SER A 257 3.47 1.48 3.99
C SER A 257 2.66 2.70 4.39
N TYR A 258 2.33 2.80 5.67
CA TYR A 258 1.64 3.96 6.23
C TYR A 258 2.54 5.21 6.16
N PHE A 259 3.85 5.05 6.37
CA PHE A 259 4.85 6.09 6.31
C PHE A 259 5.47 6.30 4.91
N GLY A 260 4.74 5.98 3.85
CA GLY A 260 5.05 6.41 2.48
C GLY A 260 5.95 5.47 1.66
N ALA A 261 6.36 4.34 2.21
CA ALA A 261 6.95 3.28 1.42
C ALA A 261 5.88 2.71 0.47
N LYS A 262 5.96 3.07 -0.82
CA LYS A 262 4.95 2.75 -1.85
C LYS A 262 4.99 1.29 -2.31
N VAL A 263 5.26 0.34 -1.43
CA VAL A 263 5.41 -1.07 -1.85
C VAL A 263 4.07 -1.79 -1.82
N LEU A 264 3.36 -1.77 -0.68
CA LEU A 264 2.04 -2.39 -0.53
C LEU A 264 1.17 -1.55 0.41
N HIS A 265 -0.11 -1.47 0.16
CA HIS A 265 -1.03 -0.83 1.09
C HIS A 265 -1.39 -1.79 2.24
N PRO A 266 -1.48 -1.36 3.53
CA PRO A 266 -1.77 -2.24 4.66
C PRO A 266 -2.98 -3.16 4.44
N ARG A 267 -4.02 -2.63 3.81
CA ARG A 267 -5.24 -3.35 3.49
C ARG A 267 -5.04 -4.53 2.52
N SER A 268 -4.06 -4.41 1.60
CA SER A 268 -3.78 -5.50 0.64
C SER A 268 -3.11 -6.69 1.30
N ILE A 269 -2.60 -6.54 2.51
CA ILE A 269 -1.88 -7.58 3.24
C ILE A 269 -2.83 -8.38 4.14
N GLU A 270 -3.92 -7.75 4.59
CA GLU A 270 -4.83 -8.30 5.60
C GLU A 270 -5.35 -9.72 5.29
N PRO A 271 -5.87 -10.04 4.06
CA PRO A 271 -6.36 -11.38 3.76
C PRO A 271 -5.27 -12.46 3.84
N ALA A 272 -4.06 -12.15 3.39
CA ALA A 272 -2.92 -13.05 3.45
C ALA A 272 -2.44 -13.26 4.90
N MET A 273 -2.39 -12.18 5.69
CA MET A 273 -2.01 -12.21 7.10
C MET A 273 -2.98 -13.07 7.93
N GLN A 274 -4.30 -12.99 7.67
CA GLN A 274 -5.31 -13.78 8.36
C GLN A 274 -5.14 -15.29 8.11
N LYS A 275 -4.65 -15.67 6.93
CA LYS A 275 -4.42 -17.06 6.51
C LYS A 275 -2.97 -17.51 6.68
N ASP A 276 -2.09 -16.65 7.17
CA ASP A 276 -0.64 -16.89 7.29
C ASP A 276 0.03 -17.27 5.95
N ILE A 277 -0.43 -16.68 4.85
CA ILE A 277 0.09 -16.91 3.49
C ILE A 277 1.19 -15.88 3.21
N PRO A 278 2.44 -16.28 2.96
CA PRO A 278 3.52 -15.36 2.64
C PRO A 278 3.22 -14.54 1.37
N ILE A 279 3.61 -13.27 1.41
CA ILE A 279 3.57 -12.40 0.23
C ILE A 279 5.01 -12.15 -0.21
N ARG A 280 5.30 -12.30 -1.50
CA ARG A 280 6.61 -11.99 -2.06
C ARG A 280 6.52 -10.82 -3.00
N VAL A 281 7.31 -9.77 -2.75
CA VAL A 281 7.42 -8.61 -3.65
C VAL A 281 8.63 -8.80 -4.55
N LYS A 282 8.43 -8.77 -5.86
CA LYS A 282 9.49 -9.00 -6.85
C LYS A 282 9.45 -8.00 -8.00
N ASN A 283 10.60 -7.77 -8.60
CA ASN A 283 10.74 -6.90 -9.76
C ASN A 283 10.47 -7.68 -11.05
N SER A 284 9.42 -7.28 -11.79
CA SER A 284 9.09 -7.90 -13.08
C SER A 284 10.14 -7.63 -14.17
N PHE A 285 11.01 -6.62 -13.98
CA PHE A 285 12.14 -6.33 -14.89
C PHE A 285 13.41 -7.11 -14.54
N ARG A 286 13.47 -7.68 -13.33
CA ARG A 286 14.57 -8.53 -12.82
C ARG A 286 13.98 -9.76 -12.11
N PRO A 287 13.35 -10.70 -12.85
CA PRO A 287 12.60 -11.80 -12.25
C PRO A 287 13.47 -12.76 -11.43
N ASP A 288 14.77 -12.84 -11.72
CA ASP A 288 15.71 -13.71 -11.00
C ASP A 288 16.10 -13.13 -9.62
N ALA A 289 15.88 -11.83 -9.37
CA ALA A 289 16.12 -11.25 -8.06
C ALA A 289 15.19 -11.88 -7.01
N PRO A 290 15.71 -12.18 -5.79
CA PRO A 290 14.96 -12.91 -4.76
C PRO A 290 13.70 -12.15 -4.30
N GLY A 291 13.74 -10.82 -4.30
CA GLY A 291 12.69 -9.97 -3.78
C GLY A 291 12.65 -9.96 -2.25
N THR A 292 11.54 -9.47 -1.69
CA THR A 292 11.28 -9.46 -0.24
C THR A 292 10.15 -10.40 0.10
N ILE A 293 10.33 -11.26 1.09
CA ILE A 293 9.27 -12.09 1.66
C ILE A 293 8.61 -11.34 2.82
N ILE A 294 7.30 -11.24 2.78
CA ILE A 294 6.46 -10.69 3.86
C ILE A 294 5.71 -11.85 4.48
N ARG A 295 5.95 -12.11 5.77
CA ARG A 295 5.30 -13.21 6.49
C ARG A 295 5.10 -12.87 7.97
N ARG A 296 4.46 -13.75 8.70
CA ARG A 296 4.35 -13.61 10.15
C ARG A 296 5.74 -13.72 10.77
N ASP A 297 6.06 -12.81 11.66
CA ASP A 297 7.29 -12.89 12.44
C ASP A 297 7.23 -14.13 13.33
N ARG A 298 8.09 -15.11 13.05
CA ARG A 298 8.19 -16.37 13.81
C ARG A 298 9.48 -16.46 14.60
N HIS A 299 10.43 -15.55 14.35
CA HIS A 299 11.73 -15.54 14.98
C HIS A 299 12.14 -14.11 15.35
N LEU A 300 12.66 -13.97 16.57
CA LEU A 300 13.35 -12.76 17.00
C LEU A 300 14.54 -12.54 16.07
N GLU A 301 14.39 -11.63 15.10
CA GLU A 301 15.45 -11.34 14.17
C GLU A 301 16.62 -10.63 14.84
N LYS A 302 17.80 -10.90 14.30
CA LYS A 302 19.09 -10.33 14.72
C LYS A 302 19.14 -8.79 14.66
N ARG A 303 18.27 -8.14 13.86
CA ARG A 303 18.24 -6.68 13.70
C ARG A 303 17.10 -6.03 14.45
N VAL A 304 17.45 -5.10 15.33
CA VAL A 304 16.48 -4.30 16.10
C VAL A 304 15.68 -3.37 15.20
N VAL A 305 16.34 -2.72 14.23
CA VAL A 305 15.73 -1.83 13.23
C VAL A 305 15.98 -2.39 11.84
N LYS A 306 14.94 -2.47 11.01
CA LYS A 306 15.01 -2.95 9.62
C LYS A 306 14.99 -1.83 8.59
N ALA A 307 14.15 -0.81 8.81
CA ALA A 307 13.97 0.23 7.83
C ALA A 307 13.60 1.57 8.48
N ILE A 308 13.85 2.65 7.73
CA ILE A 308 13.49 4.00 8.12
C ILE A 308 12.78 4.67 6.94
N ALA A 309 11.58 5.19 7.20
CA ALA A 309 10.77 5.89 6.21
C ALA A 309 10.73 7.41 6.52
N LEU A 310 10.60 8.22 5.47
CA LEU A 310 10.42 9.66 5.53
C LEU A 310 9.14 10.03 4.78
N ILE A 311 8.24 10.78 5.42
CA ILE A 311 7.08 11.37 4.77
C ILE A 311 7.29 12.87 4.65
N GLU A 312 7.30 13.34 3.43
CA GLU A 312 7.20 14.75 3.06
C GLU A 312 5.71 15.15 2.89
N LYS A 313 5.43 16.43 2.76
CA LYS A 313 4.08 16.99 2.55
C LYS A 313 3.10 16.65 3.68
N VAL A 314 3.55 16.81 4.89
CA VAL A 314 2.72 16.73 6.09
C VAL A 314 2.64 18.08 6.78
N ALA A 315 1.59 18.28 7.57
CA ALA A 315 1.45 19.44 8.43
C ALA A 315 1.28 19.01 9.89
N LEU A 316 1.99 19.70 10.77
CA LEU A 316 1.82 19.59 12.21
C LEU A 316 0.71 20.56 12.64
N VAL A 317 -0.34 20.07 13.25
CA VAL A 317 -1.43 20.86 13.82
C VAL A 317 -1.41 20.69 15.33
N ASN A 318 -1.30 21.81 16.07
CA ASN A 318 -1.33 21.81 17.52
C ASN A 318 -2.62 22.46 18.01
N VAL A 319 -3.39 21.72 18.80
CA VAL A 319 -4.59 22.20 19.47
C VAL A 319 -4.23 22.46 20.92
N ASN A 320 -4.27 23.74 21.34
CA ASN A 320 -3.78 24.18 22.63
C ASN A 320 -4.89 24.82 23.47
N GLY A 321 -4.88 24.55 24.78
CA GLY A 321 -5.76 25.23 25.71
C GLY A 321 -5.76 24.62 27.10
N ALA A 322 -5.48 25.44 28.12
CA ALA A 322 -5.58 25.03 29.53
C ALA A 322 -7.02 24.60 29.91
N GLN A 323 -8.03 25.03 29.15
CA GLN A 323 -9.44 24.64 29.30
C GLN A 323 -9.69 23.14 28.98
N MET A 324 -8.72 22.49 28.34
CA MET A 324 -8.79 21.06 28.01
C MET A 324 -8.47 20.16 29.23
N ILE A 325 -7.72 20.69 30.20
CA ILE A 325 -7.22 19.93 31.36
C ILE A 325 -8.39 19.38 32.17
N GLY A 326 -8.40 18.09 32.41
CA GLY A 326 -9.42 17.39 33.20
C GLY A 326 -10.85 17.49 32.65
N ARG A 327 -11.04 17.90 31.38
CA ARG A 327 -12.35 18.02 30.74
C ARG A 327 -12.61 16.80 29.82
N PRO A 328 -13.46 15.86 30.25
CA PRO A 328 -13.81 14.72 29.42
C PRO A 328 -14.47 15.14 28.10
N GLY A 329 -14.16 14.44 27.00
CA GLY A 329 -14.80 14.63 25.70
C GLY A 329 -14.13 15.63 24.76
N VAL A 330 -13.11 16.38 25.17
CA VAL A 330 -12.42 17.33 24.28
C VAL A 330 -11.76 16.62 23.10
N ALA A 331 -11.05 15.51 23.34
CA ALA A 331 -10.48 14.71 22.28
C ALA A 331 -11.56 14.19 21.29
N LYS A 332 -12.72 13.74 21.80
CA LYS A 332 -13.86 13.37 20.95
C LYS A 332 -14.26 14.52 20.01
N MET A 333 -14.45 15.72 20.55
CA MET A 333 -14.88 16.86 19.75
C MET A 333 -13.87 17.22 18.64
N ILE A 334 -12.56 17.16 18.95
CA ILE A 334 -11.50 17.41 17.97
C ILE A 334 -11.52 16.36 16.86
N PHE A 335 -11.54 15.07 17.22
CA PHE A 335 -11.50 13.99 16.23
C PHE A 335 -12.78 13.86 15.41
N GLU A 336 -13.95 14.11 16.03
CA GLU A 336 -15.24 14.14 15.35
C GLU A 336 -15.29 15.25 14.28
N ALA A 337 -14.85 16.46 14.64
CA ALA A 337 -14.80 17.58 13.71
C ALA A 337 -13.86 17.33 12.50
N LEU A 338 -12.72 16.68 12.74
CA LEU A 338 -11.79 16.30 11.66
C LEU A 338 -12.39 15.17 10.80
N ALA A 339 -13.03 14.18 11.41
CA ALA A 339 -13.67 13.07 10.71
C ALA A 339 -14.83 13.53 9.81
N GLU A 340 -15.65 14.50 10.25
CA GLU A 340 -16.74 15.09 9.44
C GLU A 340 -16.23 15.79 8.17
N ARG A 341 -14.95 16.17 8.14
CA ARG A 341 -14.27 16.77 6.99
C ARG A 341 -13.36 15.78 6.26
N GLU A 342 -13.47 14.48 6.57
CA GLU A 342 -12.66 13.41 5.98
C GLU A 342 -11.14 13.63 6.11
N VAL A 343 -10.71 14.33 7.18
CA VAL A 343 -9.29 14.57 7.47
C VAL A 343 -8.72 13.35 8.20
N ASN A 344 -7.86 12.62 7.51
CA ASN A 344 -7.12 11.52 8.11
C ASN A 344 -5.98 12.01 9.01
N ILE A 345 -5.88 11.45 10.22
CA ILE A 345 -4.84 11.77 11.19
C ILE A 345 -3.76 10.67 11.14
N MET A 346 -2.53 11.07 10.81
CA MET A 346 -1.41 10.14 10.65
C MET A 346 -0.69 9.83 11.95
N MET A 347 -0.52 10.82 12.82
CA MET A 347 0.12 10.68 14.13
C MET A 347 -0.60 11.55 15.16
N ILE A 348 -0.63 11.08 16.38
CA ILE A 348 -1.21 11.78 17.53
C ILE A 348 -0.18 11.79 18.67
N SER A 349 0.01 12.92 19.29
CA SER A 349 0.74 13.05 20.56
C SER A 349 0.01 13.99 21.48
N GLN A 350 -0.21 13.59 22.72
CA GLN A 350 -0.85 14.42 23.74
C GLN A 350 0.12 14.67 24.88
N GLY A 351 0.29 15.92 25.27
CA GLY A 351 1.08 16.26 26.45
C GLY A 351 0.44 15.74 27.74
N SER A 352 1.25 15.32 28.70
CA SER A 352 0.78 14.80 30.00
C SER A 352 -0.04 15.79 30.82
N SER A 353 0.07 17.08 30.53
CA SER A 353 -0.78 18.13 31.12
C SER A 353 -2.19 18.18 30.51
N GLU A 354 -2.50 17.39 29.49
CA GLU A 354 -3.75 17.46 28.71
C GLU A 354 -4.04 18.84 28.10
N ALA A 355 -3.06 19.76 28.15
CA ALA A 355 -3.22 21.14 27.67
C ALA A 355 -2.99 21.27 26.16
N ASN A 356 -2.47 20.24 25.51
CA ASN A 356 -2.24 20.23 24.07
C ASN A 356 -2.44 18.85 23.46
N ILE A 357 -2.90 18.84 22.20
CA ILE A 357 -2.92 17.66 21.31
C ILE A 357 -2.23 18.09 20.02
N SER A 358 -1.18 17.36 19.65
CA SER A 358 -0.44 17.53 18.41
C SER A 358 -0.82 16.43 17.42
N LEU A 359 -1.11 16.82 16.18
CA LEU A 359 -1.59 15.94 15.12
C LEU A 359 -0.71 16.11 13.88
N ILE A 360 -0.39 15.03 13.20
CA ILE A 360 0.17 15.05 11.85
C ILE A 360 -0.92 14.63 10.88
N ILE A 361 -1.10 15.44 9.84
CA ILE A 361 -2.05 15.22 8.75
C ILE A 361 -1.34 15.43 7.41
N ASP A 362 -1.92 14.96 6.32
CA ASP A 362 -1.47 15.33 4.96
C ASP A 362 -1.64 16.85 4.77
N GLU A 363 -0.62 17.49 4.19
CA GLU A 363 -0.60 18.95 4.00
C GLU A 363 -1.79 19.44 3.15
N SER A 364 -2.27 18.65 2.21
CA SER A 364 -3.40 18.99 1.35
C SER A 364 -4.72 19.13 2.12
N HIS A 365 -4.84 18.53 3.29
CA HIS A 365 -6.03 18.60 4.15
C HIS A 365 -5.94 19.69 5.23
N LEU A 366 -4.84 20.46 5.28
CA LEU A 366 -4.63 21.41 6.36
C LEU A 366 -5.75 22.48 6.45
N ASP A 367 -6.15 23.06 5.33
CA ASP A 367 -7.17 24.10 5.32
C ASP A 367 -8.55 23.56 5.77
N ALA A 368 -8.88 22.32 5.40
CA ALA A 368 -10.08 21.62 5.87
C ALA A 368 -10.02 21.35 7.38
N ALA A 369 -8.86 20.92 7.88
CA ALA A 369 -8.63 20.68 9.30
C ALA A 369 -8.77 21.97 10.13
N LEU A 370 -8.16 23.08 9.69
CA LEU A 370 -8.28 24.37 10.36
C LEU A 370 -9.72 24.89 10.37
N ALA A 371 -10.45 24.72 9.25
CA ALA A 371 -11.86 25.06 9.16
C ALA A 371 -12.72 24.23 10.10
N ALA A 372 -12.42 22.93 10.25
CA ALA A 372 -13.13 22.02 11.17
C ALA A 372 -12.91 22.39 12.65
N LEU A 373 -11.68 22.78 13.01
CA LEU A 373 -11.31 23.09 14.41
C LEU A 373 -11.69 24.50 14.87
N ASN A 374 -11.88 25.44 13.94
CA ASN A 374 -12.21 26.84 14.26
C ASN A 374 -13.51 27.01 15.11
N PRO A 375 -14.61 26.28 14.89
CA PRO A 375 -15.77 26.33 15.75
C PRO A 375 -15.48 25.95 17.21
N ILE A 376 -14.58 25.00 17.46
CA ILE A 376 -14.20 24.53 18.79
C ILE A 376 -13.43 25.64 19.54
N VAL A 377 -12.57 26.38 18.80
CA VAL A 377 -11.89 27.57 19.32
C VAL A 377 -12.90 28.66 19.70
N LYS A 378 -13.86 28.96 18.79
CA LYS A 378 -14.90 29.98 19.04
C LYS A 378 -15.80 29.66 20.23
N GLN A 379 -16.03 28.37 20.51
CA GLN A 379 -16.79 27.92 21.69
C GLN A 379 -15.96 27.99 22.99
N GLY A 380 -14.68 28.37 22.94
CA GLY A 380 -13.80 28.44 24.10
C GLY A 380 -13.45 27.09 24.71
N VAL A 381 -13.63 26.00 23.97
CA VAL A 381 -13.23 24.63 24.39
C VAL A 381 -11.73 24.48 24.34
N VAL A 382 -11.11 25.02 23.29
CA VAL A 382 -9.66 25.15 23.16
C VAL A 382 -9.30 26.62 22.98
N ARG A 383 -8.09 26.99 23.36
CA ARG A 383 -7.63 28.39 23.27
C ARG A 383 -7.29 28.80 21.85
N GLU A 384 -6.50 27.96 21.19
CA GLU A 384 -5.97 28.24 19.87
C GLU A 384 -5.61 26.93 19.12
N VAL A 385 -5.59 27.02 17.79
CA VAL A 385 -5.02 26.02 16.90
C VAL A 385 -3.87 26.68 16.14
N THR A 386 -2.67 26.10 16.27
CA THR A 386 -1.49 26.53 15.51
C THR A 386 -1.08 25.42 14.54
N HIS A 387 -0.35 25.76 13.49
CA HIS A 387 0.11 24.80 12.52
C HIS A 387 1.51 25.14 12.01
N ASP A 388 2.19 24.12 11.47
CA ASP A 388 3.50 24.23 10.85
C ASP A 388 3.55 23.32 9.62
N ARG A 389 3.82 23.89 8.43
CA ARG A 389 3.98 23.17 7.15
C ARG A 389 5.45 22.85 6.85
N ASP A 390 6.38 23.47 7.56
CA ASP A 390 7.83 23.25 7.38
C ASP A 390 8.30 22.07 8.23
N VAL A 391 7.64 20.94 8.10
CA VAL A 391 7.91 19.72 8.86
C VAL A 391 7.87 18.48 7.99
N VAL A 392 8.54 17.43 8.46
CA VAL A 392 8.48 16.08 7.89
C VAL A 392 8.37 15.08 9.02
N ALA A 393 7.74 13.93 8.75
CA ALA A 393 7.65 12.83 9.69
C ALA A 393 8.61 11.71 9.28
N LEU A 394 9.27 11.10 10.27
CA LEU A 394 10.10 9.91 10.09
C LEU A 394 9.53 8.77 10.94
N ALA A 395 9.70 7.56 10.44
CA ALA A 395 9.39 6.32 11.16
C ALA A 395 10.60 5.39 11.15
N VAL A 396 11.03 4.96 12.31
CA VAL A 396 12.02 3.90 12.50
C VAL A 396 11.25 2.62 12.77
N VAL A 397 11.40 1.61 11.91
CA VAL A 397 10.59 0.39 11.93
C VAL A 397 11.46 -0.85 12.11
N GLY A 398 11.03 -1.73 12.99
CA GLY A 398 11.64 -3.03 13.23
C GLY A 398 10.96 -3.77 14.38
N ALA A 399 10.53 -5.01 14.17
CA ALA A 399 9.90 -5.84 15.20
C ALA A 399 10.87 -6.14 16.35
N GLY A 400 12.17 -6.18 16.07
CA GLY A 400 13.21 -6.35 17.10
C GLY A 400 13.32 -5.20 18.11
N MET A 401 12.62 -4.08 17.89
CA MET A 401 12.54 -3.01 18.89
C MET A 401 11.67 -3.36 20.08
N ALA A 402 10.66 -4.21 19.87
CA ALA A 402 9.73 -4.60 20.91
C ALA A 402 10.47 -5.31 22.04
N GLY A 403 10.37 -4.74 23.25
CA GLY A 403 11.08 -5.25 24.44
C GLY A 403 12.61 -5.09 24.41
N SER A 404 13.18 -4.32 23.45
CA SER A 404 14.63 -4.06 23.35
C SER A 404 15.01 -2.74 24.03
N PRO A 405 15.58 -2.78 25.26
CA PRO A 405 15.95 -1.57 25.99
C PRO A 405 16.98 -0.75 25.23
N GLY A 406 16.86 0.58 25.29
CA GLY A 406 17.86 1.52 24.76
C GLY A 406 17.66 1.93 23.31
N THR A 407 16.78 1.30 22.53
CA THR A 407 16.56 1.66 21.11
C THR A 407 16.14 3.13 20.93
N GLY A 408 15.16 3.61 21.70
CA GLY A 408 14.77 5.01 21.71
C GLY A 408 15.94 5.94 22.10
N GLY A 409 16.77 5.52 23.05
CA GLY A 409 17.98 6.25 23.43
C GLY A 409 18.97 6.38 22.27
N ARG A 410 19.21 5.33 21.49
CA ARG A 410 20.06 5.37 20.29
C ARG A 410 19.51 6.30 19.24
N ILE A 411 18.19 6.20 18.92
CA ILE A 411 17.51 7.07 17.93
C ILE A 411 17.72 8.53 18.29
N PHE A 412 17.32 8.95 19.49
CA PHE A 412 17.32 10.35 19.85
C PHE A 412 18.72 10.89 20.18
N SER A 413 19.65 10.04 20.66
CA SER A 413 21.05 10.42 20.83
C SER A 413 21.75 10.66 19.50
N ALA A 414 21.49 9.84 18.47
CA ALA A 414 22.02 10.05 17.12
C ALA A 414 21.54 11.38 16.53
N LEU A 415 20.25 11.66 16.62
CA LEU A 415 19.66 12.93 16.18
C LEU A 415 20.24 14.13 16.95
N GLY A 416 20.39 14.01 18.28
CA GLY A 416 20.96 15.04 19.14
C GLY A 416 22.41 15.35 18.80
N ARG A 417 23.27 14.32 18.60
CA ARG A 417 24.66 14.49 18.12
C ARG A 417 24.74 15.20 16.77
N ALA A 418 23.74 14.97 15.91
CA ALA A 418 23.62 15.65 14.63
C ALA A 418 23.03 17.06 14.73
N GLY A 419 22.67 17.56 15.92
CA GLY A 419 22.03 18.86 16.12
C GLY A 419 20.62 18.97 15.53
N ILE A 420 19.90 17.85 15.43
CA ILE A 420 18.55 17.78 14.89
C ILE A 420 17.55 17.81 16.05
N ASN A 421 16.66 18.82 16.03
CA ASN A 421 15.60 18.95 17.03
C ASN A 421 14.39 18.10 16.66
N VAL A 422 13.88 17.31 17.61
CA VAL A 422 12.66 16.53 17.49
C VAL A 422 11.49 17.33 18.07
N MET A 423 10.45 17.56 17.26
CA MET A 423 9.30 18.43 17.62
C MET A 423 8.14 17.64 18.22
N MET A 424 7.95 16.40 17.79
CA MET A 424 6.88 15.51 18.23
C MET A 424 7.37 14.05 18.16
N ILE A 425 6.93 13.20 19.08
CA ILE A 425 7.21 11.78 19.12
C ILE A 425 5.88 11.04 19.30
N SER A 426 5.73 9.93 18.59
CA SER A 426 4.62 8.99 18.75
C SER A 426 5.15 7.56 18.66
N GLN A 427 4.80 6.73 19.64
CA GLN A 427 5.14 5.32 19.68
C GLN A 427 3.91 4.54 20.14
N GLY A 428 3.51 3.53 19.39
CA GLY A 428 2.43 2.62 19.77
C GLY A 428 2.89 1.55 20.75
N SER A 429 1.95 0.91 21.42
CA SER A 429 2.22 -0.19 22.38
C SER A 429 2.75 -1.48 21.71
N SER A 430 2.70 -1.57 20.38
CA SER A 430 3.33 -2.65 19.60
C SER A 430 4.86 -2.58 19.62
N GLU A 431 5.40 -1.39 19.91
CA GLU A 431 6.84 -1.07 19.92
C GLU A 431 7.58 -1.37 18.59
N VAL A 432 6.86 -1.70 17.52
CA VAL A 432 7.42 -2.03 16.20
C VAL A 432 7.84 -0.77 15.42
N ASN A 433 7.33 0.39 15.82
CA ASN A 433 7.57 1.67 15.17
C ASN A 433 7.80 2.78 16.20
N VAL A 434 8.80 3.61 15.98
CA VAL A 434 9.00 4.91 16.64
C VAL A 434 8.93 5.99 15.59
N SER A 435 7.88 6.80 15.67
CA SER A 435 7.64 7.90 14.73
C SER A 435 7.92 9.24 15.39
N PHE A 436 8.51 10.17 14.65
CA PHE A 436 8.81 11.51 15.15
C PHE A 436 8.82 12.54 14.02
N VAL A 437 8.74 13.80 14.41
CA VAL A 437 8.65 14.94 13.50
C VAL A 437 9.84 15.85 13.69
N VAL A 438 10.44 16.27 12.57
CA VAL A 438 11.54 17.25 12.53
C VAL A 438 11.22 18.35 11.52
N LYS A 439 12.00 19.44 11.52
CA LYS A 439 11.91 20.45 10.45
C LYS A 439 12.23 19.86 9.08
N ALA A 440 11.55 20.32 8.04
CA ALA A 440 11.70 19.80 6.68
C ALA A 440 13.16 19.83 6.19
N ARG A 441 13.91 20.89 6.50
CA ARG A 441 15.34 21.03 6.17
C ARG A 441 16.24 19.95 6.79
N ASP A 442 15.83 19.36 7.90
CA ASP A 442 16.60 18.35 8.64
C ASP A 442 16.20 16.91 8.26
N GLY A 443 15.08 16.71 7.54
CA GLY A 443 14.49 15.39 7.28
C GLY A 443 15.44 14.40 6.61
N LYS A 444 16.01 14.77 5.45
CA LYS A 444 16.96 13.90 4.73
C LYS A 444 18.23 13.64 5.52
N ARG A 445 18.68 14.59 6.32
CA ARG A 445 19.83 14.44 7.20
C ARG A 445 19.52 13.50 8.36
N ALA A 446 18.33 13.62 8.98
CA ALA A 446 17.86 12.71 10.01
C ALA A 446 17.79 11.26 9.50
N LEU A 447 17.26 11.08 8.28
CA LEU A 447 17.17 9.78 7.63
C LEU A 447 18.55 9.13 7.48
N ARG A 448 19.53 9.85 6.96
CA ARG A 448 20.93 9.36 6.81
C ARG A 448 21.57 9.01 8.14
N VAL A 449 21.51 9.93 9.11
CA VAL A 449 22.09 9.74 10.44
C VAL A 449 21.57 8.48 11.11
N LEU A 450 20.28 8.18 10.97
CA LEU A 450 19.69 6.99 11.56
C LEU A 450 20.01 5.73 10.74
N HIS A 451 20.04 5.83 9.42
CA HIS A 451 20.42 4.70 8.56
C HIS A 451 21.87 4.24 8.89
N ASP A 452 22.78 5.19 9.10
CA ASP A 452 24.16 4.94 9.51
C ASP A 452 24.25 4.40 10.94
N GLU A 453 23.51 5.01 11.90
CA GLU A 453 23.49 4.59 13.31
C GLU A 453 23.08 3.12 13.46
N PHE A 454 22.11 2.66 12.65
CA PHE A 454 21.64 1.29 12.68
C PHE A 454 22.32 0.38 11.65
N ARG A 455 23.33 0.89 10.91
CA ARG A 455 24.12 0.16 9.90
C ARG A 455 23.23 -0.58 8.89
N LEU A 456 22.22 0.09 8.38
CA LEU A 456 21.23 -0.54 7.51
C LEU A 456 21.74 -0.85 6.09
N SER A 457 22.90 -0.33 5.71
CA SER A 457 23.62 -0.67 4.48
C SER A 457 24.38 -2.00 4.58
N GLU A 458 24.71 -2.50 5.80
CA GLU A 458 25.50 -3.74 5.99
C GLU A 458 24.61 -5.00 5.87
N ASN A 459 25.19 -6.15 5.50
CA ASN A 459 24.50 -7.45 5.52
C ASN A 459 24.25 -7.92 6.95
N SER A 460 23.16 -8.67 7.19
CA SER A 460 22.84 -9.22 8.51
C SER A 460 23.90 -10.16 9.06
N ASP A 461 24.65 -10.82 8.18
CA ASP A 461 25.69 -11.77 8.56
C ASP A 461 27.01 -11.11 9.03
N GLU A 462 27.26 -9.84 8.61
CA GLU A 462 28.47 -9.11 9.01
C GLU A 462 28.36 -8.45 10.39
N THR A 463 27.16 -8.33 10.95
CA THR A 463 26.95 -7.67 12.25
C THR A 463 27.16 -8.58 13.47
N GLU A 464 27.24 -9.89 13.31
CA GLU A 464 27.52 -10.84 14.43
C GLU A 464 28.97 -10.78 14.92
N ASP A 465 29.95 -10.58 14.04
CA ASP A 465 31.37 -10.56 14.42
C ASP A 465 31.78 -9.31 15.23
N ALA A 466 31.03 -8.20 15.11
CA ALA A 466 31.34 -6.97 15.82
C ALA A 466 30.79 -6.92 17.28
N ALA A 467 29.76 -7.71 17.60
CA ALA A 467 29.14 -7.74 18.94
C ALA A 467 29.89 -8.65 19.92
N VAL A 468 30.70 -9.59 19.44
CA VAL A 468 31.46 -10.57 20.26
C VAL A 468 32.79 -10.02 20.77
N SER A 469 33.24 -8.86 20.27
CA SER A 469 34.57 -8.30 20.59
C SER A 469 34.60 -7.22 21.69
N SER A 470 33.53 -7.05 22.50
CA SER A 470 33.58 -6.18 23.68
C SER A 470 34.10 -6.97 24.90
N PRO A 471 35.22 -6.56 25.53
CA PRO A 471 35.74 -7.29 26.67
C PRO A 471 34.81 -7.16 27.88
N GLN A 472 34.38 -8.30 28.42
CA GLN A 472 33.80 -8.36 29.74
C GLN A 472 34.78 -7.82 30.77
N SER A 473 34.50 -6.67 31.34
CA SER A 473 35.21 -6.19 32.54
C SER A 473 34.82 -7.11 33.70
N GLN A 474 35.76 -7.97 34.10
CA GLN A 474 35.75 -8.64 35.38
C GLN A 474 35.97 -7.58 36.47
N ASP A 475 34.94 -7.28 37.21
CA ASP A 475 35.09 -6.66 38.53
C ASP A 475 34.46 -7.56 39.58
N GLY A 476 35.36 -8.22 40.26
CA GLY A 476 35.04 -8.98 41.47
C GLY A 476 35.03 -8.03 42.67
N GLY A 477 33.89 -7.95 43.34
CA GLY A 477 33.77 -7.29 44.64
C GLY A 477 32.89 -8.12 45.60
N PRO A 478 33.14 -8.07 46.89
CA PRO A 478 32.91 -9.22 47.77
C PRO A 478 31.49 -9.31 48.39
N ALA A 479 31.17 -10.53 48.72
CA ALA A 479 29.96 -10.90 49.48
C ALA A 479 29.84 -10.15 50.81
N HIS A 480 28.69 -9.56 51.08
CA HIS A 480 28.27 -9.21 52.44
C HIS A 480 26.96 -9.88 52.81
N ALA A 481 27.05 -10.43 54.02
CA ALA A 481 26.18 -11.35 54.69
C ALA A 481 24.75 -10.82 54.94
N ARG A 482 23.84 -11.78 55.03
CA ARG A 482 22.50 -11.66 55.58
C ARG A 482 22.49 -11.14 57.02
N THR A 483 21.56 -10.27 57.34
CA THR A 483 20.99 -10.22 58.71
C THR A 483 19.47 -10.07 58.59
N HIS A 484 18.80 -11.00 59.31
CA HIS A 484 17.37 -11.02 59.57
C HIS A 484 17.00 -10.03 60.65
N LEU A 485 15.74 -9.61 60.63
CA LEU A 485 14.81 -9.39 61.74
C LEU A 485 14.38 -7.94 62.03
N PRO A 486 13.21 -7.78 62.62
CA PRO A 486 12.03 -8.64 62.80
C PRO A 486 10.82 -8.23 61.97
#